data_0bd49e3f49351399c8fd12814bb21704
#
_entry.id   0bd49e3f49351399c8fd12814bb21704
#
_cell.length_a   1.000
_cell.length_b   1.000
_cell.length_c   1.000
_cell.angle_alpha   90.00
_cell.angle_beta   90.00
_cell.angle_gamma   90.00
#
_symmetry.space_group_name_H-M   'P 1'
#
loop_
_entity.id
_entity.type
_entity.pdbx_description
1 polymer ?
#
loop_
_entity_poly.entity_id
_entity_poly.type
_entity_poly.pdbx_seq_one_letter_code
_entity_poly.pdbx_strand_id
1 'polypeptide(L)'
;MSSCIDWRTALRPASFRGVPFYVESDEADYGRRLVVHQFPNRDAPFVEDMGEAAPHYSFHAYVAGDAALGLKAALVGACRRRGPGTLVLPTDGGVTVRCKSCKRSQELDRQGYIAFKLEFVDNGASLFASPIGLLEALVGGAALAAVGWVVGAFSAVYSTVRADAWLIASAAGAIRGAIAAIDDARSSVVMTVEAAPVLLRQLTDLAYQVDDVAAAGPDVVAADTGTDLSTTSRAAVPSLPVAMADIVNTLRVGAVDELAAIRALWPLTSYGRPDPLPASDGIAEAQDAANVTAVNALVRRLALVELAVAVAAADFPDRETAVLWRARIAEALDDEIATGAEYDQHQEHD
;
A
#
# COMPACT_ATOMS: atom_id res chain seq x y z
N MET A 1 1.62 -9.12 -43.69
CA MET A 1 2.08 -10.43 -43.16
C MET A 1 1.41 -10.59 -41.82
N SER A 2 0.28 -11.31 -41.75
CA SER A 2 -0.37 -11.65 -40.49
C SER A 2 0.51 -12.62 -39.71
N SER A 3 1.07 -12.18 -38.62
CA SER A 3 1.74 -13.04 -37.65
C SER A 3 0.70 -14.03 -37.10
N CYS A 4 0.72 -15.26 -37.55
CA CYS A 4 -0.02 -16.37 -36.92
C CYS A 4 0.56 -16.53 -35.51
N ILE A 5 -0.13 -16.06 -34.51
CA ILE A 5 0.20 -16.37 -33.11
C ILE A 5 -0.07 -17.86 -32.93
N ASP A 6 1.00 -18.62 -32.66
CA ASP A 6 0.86 -20.03 -32.33
C ASP A 6 0.09 -20.14 -31.00
N TRP A 7 -1.17 -20.59 -31.05
CA TRP A 7 -2.05 -20.72 -29.89
C TRP A 7 -1.46 -21.56 -28.75
N ARG A 8 -0.55 -22.51 -29.09
CA ARG A 8 0.13 -23.38 -28.11
C ARG A 8 1.13 -22.62 -27.24
N THR A 9 1.78 -21.60 -27.81
CA THR A 9 2.73 -20.75 -27.09
C THR A 9 2.03 -19.60 -26.34
N ALA A 10 0.77 -19.30 -26.68
CA ALA A 10 -0.04 -18.27 -26.05
C ALA A 10 -0.80 -18.78 -24.80
N LEU A 11 -0.92 -20.12 -24.62
CA LEU A 11 -1.62 -20.70 -23.48
C LEU A 11 -0.91 -20.39 -22.15
N ARG A 12 -1.66 -19.84 -21.20
CA ARG A 12 -1.20 -19.56 -19.85
C ARG A 12 -1.86 -20.50 -18.84
N PRO A 13 -1.20 -20.83 -17.71
CA PRO A 13 -1.86 -21.56 -16.65
C PRO A 13 -3.01 -20.72 -16.09
N ALA A 14 -4.18 -21.35 -15.97
CA ALA A 14 -5.35 -20.67 -15.37
C ALA A 14 -5.14 -20.49 -13.88
N SER A 15 -5.56 -19.33 -13.35
CA SER A 15 -5.54 -19.08 -11.91
C SER A 15 -6.60 -18.04 -11.51
N PHE A 16 -7.09 -18.15 -10.27
CA PHE A 16 -7.93 -17.13 -9.67
C PHE A 16 -7.33 -16.67 -8.34
N ARG A 17 -7.06 -15.37 -8.24
CA ARG A 17 -6.34 -14.77 -7.09
C ARG A 17 -5.04 -15.51 -6.74
N GLY A 18 -4.29 -15.94 -7.77
CA GLY A 18 -3.04 -16.67 -7.61
C GLY A 18 -3.19 -18.18 -7.34
N VAL A 19 -4.41 -18.70 -7.14
CA VAL A 19 -4.64 -20.14 -6.95
C VAL A 19 -4.76 -20.82 -8.32
N PRO A 20 -3.85 -21.72 -8.70
CA PRO A 20 -3.86 -22.37 -10.00
C PRO A 20 -4.92 -23.46 -10.07
N PHE A 21 -5.50 -23.64 -11.25
CA PHE A 21 -6.41 -24.74 -11.61
C PHE A 21 -6.31 -25.06 -13.09
N TYR A 22 -6.84 -26.20 -13.49
CA TYR A 22 -6.93 -26.61 -14.89
C TYR A 22 -8.34 -26.33 -15.40
N VAL A 23 -8.43 -25.85 -16.66
CA VAL A 23 -9.69 -25.58 -17.34
C VAL A 23 -9.96 -26.72 -18.32
N GLU A 24 -11.13 -27.32 -18.24
CA GLU A 24 -11.62 -28.33 -19.16
C GLU A 24 -12.42 -27.68 -20.30
N SER A 25 -13.27 -26.73 -19.95
CA SER A 25 -14.01 -25.90 -20.92
C SER A 25 -14.25 -24.51 -20.33
N ASP A 26 -14.22 -23.51 -21.18
CA ASP A 26 -14.58 -22.13 -20.88
C ASP A 26 -15.70 -21.67 -21.80
N GLU A 27 -16.59 -20.87 -21.26
CA GLU A 27 -17.70 -20.24 -21.95
C GLU A 27 -17.80 -18.79 -21.47
N ALA A 28 -17.75 -17.86 -22.41
CA ALA A 28 -17.88 -16.45 -22.12
C ALA A 28 -19.09 -15.88 -22.85
N ASP A 29 -19.93 -15.16 -22.10
CA ASP A 29 -21.17 -14.58 -22.61
C ASP A 29 -21.01 -13.05 -22.70
N TYR A 30 -21.06 -12.55 -23.93
CA TYR A 30 -20.94 -11.12 -24.26
C TYR A 30 -22.21 -10.66 -24.95
N GLY A 31 -22.70 -9.46 -24.62
CA GLY A 31 -23.91 -8.94 -25.27
C GLY A 31 -24.21 -7.50 -24.90
N ARG A 32 -25.37 -7.06 -25.34
CA ARG A 32 -25.92 -5.75 -24.99
C ARG A 32 -27.28 -5.90 -24.31
N ARG A 33 -27.56 -5.01 -23.39
CA ARG A 33 -28.88 -4.95 -22.74
C ARG A 33 -29.85 -4.25 -23.67
N LEU A 34 -30.81 -4.99 -24.21
CA LEU A 34 -31.81 -4.49 -25.13
C LEU A 34 -33.17 -4.51 -24.48
N VAL A 35 -33.93 -3.43 -24.66
CA VAL A 35 -35.36 -3.38 -24.32
C VAL A 35 -36.15 -3.33 -25.62
N VAL A 36 -37.01 -4.35 -25.81
CA VAL A 36 -37.85 -4.46 -27.01
C VAL A 36 -39.22 -3.94 -26.69
N HIS A 37 -39.62 -2.84 -27.32
CA HIS A 37 -40.95 -2.24 -27.21
C HIS A 37 -41.80 -2.72 -28.35
N GLN A 38 -42.92 -3.42 -28.05
CA GLN A 38 -43.90 -3.83 -29.03
C GLN A 38 -45.14 -2.97 -28.88
N PHE A 39 -45.55 -2.31 -29.97
CA PHE A 39 -46.72 -1.47 -30.00
C PHE A 39 -47.90 -2.19 -30.68
N PRO A 40 -49.14 -2.07 -30.16
CA PRO A 40 -50.32 -2.61 -30.84
C PRO A 40 -50.45 -2.09 -32.26
N ASN A 41 -50.82 -2.98 -33.21
CA ASN A 41 -50.96 -2.69 -34.62
C ASN A 41 -49.69 -2.24 -35.34
N ARG A 42 -48.50 -2.56 -34.87
CA ARG A 42 -47.24 -2.28 -35.51
C ARG A 42 -46.41 -3.58 -35.56
N ASP A 43 -46.09 -4.04 -36.75
CA ASP A 43 -45.37 -5.29 -36.97
C ASP A 43 -43.86 -5.15 -36.65
N ALA A 44 -43.29 -3.95 -36.73
CA ALA A 44 -41.88 -3.68 -36.44
C ALA A 44 -41.73 -3.22 -35.00
N PRO A 45 -40.96 -3.97 -34.12
CA PRO A 45 -40.63 -3.55 -32.78
C PRO A 45 -39.68 -2.36 -32.79
N PHE A 46 -39.70 -1.56 -31.73
CA PHE A 46 -38.67 -0.58 -31.45
C PHE A 46 -37.69 -1.20 -30.42
N VAL A 47 -36.40 -1.23 -30.72
CA VAL A 47 -35.36 -1.77 -29.86
C VAL A 47 -34.53 -0.63 -29.32
N GLU A 48 -34.56 -0.50 -28.02
CA GLU A 48 -33.73 0.45 -27.27
C GLU A 48 -32.50 -0.25 -26.72
N ASP A 49 -31.32 0.34 -26.98
CA ASP A 49 -30.05 -0.16 -26.50
C ASP A 49 -29.67 0.52 -25.17
N MET A 50 -29.65 -0.26 -24.08
CA MET A 50 -29.37 0.18 -22.72
C MET A 50 -27.89 0.04 -22.33
N GLY A 51 -26.99 -0.17 -23.29
CA GLY A 51 -25.56 -0.34 -23.07
C GLY A 51 -25.11 -1.79 -23.03
N GLU A 52 -23.83 -1.99 -22.81
CA GLU A 52 -23.20 -3.31 -22.76
C GLU A 52 -23.67 -4.13 -21.56
N ALA A 53 -23.94 -5.41 -21.77
CA ALA A 53 -24.21 -6.34 -20.70
C ALA A 53 -22.88 -6.71 -20.00
N ALA A 54 -22.90 -6.88 -18.68
CA ALA A 54 -21.72 -7.33 -17.97
C ALA A 54 -21.28 -8.71 -18.48
N PRO A 55 -20.05 -8.91 -18.96
CA PRO A 55 -19.55 -10.19 -19.40
C PRO A 55 -19.64 -11.25 -18.30
N HIS A 56 -20.13 -12.43 -18.65
CA HIS A 56 -20.21 -13.59 -17.77
C HIS A 56 -19.26 -14.67 -18.25
N TYR A 57 -18.45 -15.21 -17.33
CA TYR A 57 -17.51 -16.29 -17.59
C TYR A 57 -17.93 -17.54 -16.81
N SER A 58 -18.09 -18.66 -17.49
CA SER A 58 -18.45 -19.95 -16.92
C SER A 58 -17.42 -20.99 -17.28
N PHE A 59 -16.84 -21.66 -16.27
CA PHE A 59 -15.78 -22.64 -16.47
C PHE A 59 -16.12 -23.97 -15.86
N HIS A 60 -15.78 -25.03 -16.60
CA HIS A 60 -15.54 -26.33 -16.02
C HIS A 60 -14.03 -26.46 -15.76
N ALA A 61 -13.67 -26.49 -14.48
CA ALA A 61 -12.31 -26.52 -14.02
C ALA A 61 -12.07 -27.74 -13.13
N TYR A 62 -10.82 -28.13 -12.96
CA TYR A 62 -10.46 -29.19 -12.04
C TYR A 62 -9.11 -28.92 -11.38
N VAL A 63 -8.92 -29.53 -10.22
CA VAL A 63 -7.62 -29.66 -9.57
C VAL A 63 -7.30 -31.14 -9.43
N ALA A 64 -6.05 -31.50 -9.68
CA ALA A 64 -5.62 -32.89 -9.68
C ALA A 64 -4.23 -33.05 -9.04
N GLY A 65 -3.93 -34.25 -8.56
CA GLY A 65 -2.66 -34.62 -7.96
C GLY A 65 -2.65 -34.62 -6.44
N ASP A 66 -1.48 -34.84 -5.85
CA ASP A 66 -1.31 -34.99 -4.39
C ASP A 66 -1.69 -33.72 -3.60
N ALA A 67 -1.51 -32.55 -4.21
CA ALA A 67 -1.88 -31.25 -3.62
C ALA A 67 -3.37 -30.87 -3.83
N ALA A 68 -4.19 -31.74 -4.47
CA ALA A 68 -5.57 -31.41 -4.83
C ALA A 68 -6.44 -30.97 -3.65
N LEU A 69 -6.25 -31.54 -2.46
CA LEU A 69 -6.99 -31.15 -1.26
C LEU A 69 -6.63 -29.76 -0.76
N GLY A 70 -5.35 -29.40 -0.81
CA GLY A 70 -4.87 -28.06 -0.46
C GLY A 70 -5.35 -27.01 -1.47
N LEU A 71 -5.21 -27.30 -2.76
CA LEU A 71 -5.67 -26.42 -3.85
C LEU A 71 -7.19 -26.24 -3.82
N LYS A 72 -7.94 -27.30 -3.50
CA LYS A 72 -9.41 -27.20 -3.27
C LYS A 72 -9.74 -26.19 -2.17
N ALA A 73 -9.09 -26.30 -1.02
CA ALA A 73 -9.36 -25.42 0.11
C ALA A 73 -8.98 -23.96 -0.25
N ALA A 74 -7.84 -23.77 -0.90
CA ALA A 74 -7.39 -22.45 -1.36
C ALA A 74 -8.35 -21.83 -2.40
N LEU A 75 -8.79 -22.63 -3.41
CA LEU A 75 -9.70 -22.14 -4.44
C LEU A 75 -11.08 -21.77 -3.87
N VAL A 76 -11.63 -22.60 -2.99
CA VAL A 76 -12.88 -22.29 -2.29
C VAL A 76 -12.73 -21.04 -1.41
N GLY A 77 -11.61 -20.90 -0.70
CA GLY A 77 -11.27 -19.71 0.08
C GLY A 77 -11.20 -18.46 -0.81
N ALA A 78 -10.51 -18.54 -1.94
CA ALA A 78 -10.41 -17.46 -2.93
C ALA A 78 -11.79 -17.04 -3.47
N CYS A 79 -12.68 -18.00 -3.77
CA CYS A 79 -14.03 -17.73 -4.26
C CYS A 79 -14.95 -17.09 -3.19
N ARG A 80 -14.75 -17.43 -1.92
CA ARG A 80 -15.53 -16.88 -0.80
C ARG A 80 -15.08 -15.51 -0.34
N ARG A 81 -13.86 -15.11 -0.70
CA ARG A 81 -13.29 -13.84 -0.31
C ARG A 81 -14.03 -12.69 -1.00
N ARG A 82 -14.42 -11.68 -0.22
CA ARG A 82 -15.10 -10.47 -0.71
C ARG A 82 -14.21 -9.69 -1.68
N GLY A 83 -14.85 -8.93 -2.57
CA GLY A 83 -14.19 -8.02 -3.51
C GLY A 83 -13.82 -8.64 -4.86
N PRO A 84 -13.32 -7.84 -5.80
CA PRO A 84 -12.85 -8.29 -7.10
C PRO A 84 -11.57 -9.12 -6.96
N GLY A 85 -11.29 -9.98 -7.92
CA GLY A 85 -10.08 -10.79 -7.99
C GLY A 85 -9.61 -10.93 -9.43
N THR A 86 -8.30 -11.08 -9.61
CA THR A 86 -7.72 -11.34 -10.92
C THR A 86 -7.94 -12.81 -11.30
N LEU A 87 -8.63 -13.02 -12.41
CA LEU A 87 -8.77 -14.30 -13.08
C LEU A 87 -7.82 -14.30 -14.27
N VAL A 88 -6.93 -15.28 -14.33
CA VAL A 88 -6.06 -15.49 -15.48
C VAL A 88 -6.60 -16.67 -16.26
N LEU A 89 -6.93 -16.44 -17.53
CA LEU A 89 -7.44 -17.44 -18.45
C LEU A 89 -6.36 -17.90 -19.43
N PRO A 90 -6.43 -19.13 -19.92
CA PRO A 90 -5.45 -19.64 -20.87
C PRO A 90 -5.38 -18.81 -22.17
N THR A 91 -6.52 -18.31 -22.65
CA THR A 91 -6.67 -17.60 -23.94
C THR A 91 -6.75 -16.07 -23.79
N ASP A 92 -7.52 -15.58 -22.82
CA ASP A 92 -7.88 -14.17 -22.72
C ASP A 92 -6.99 -13.36 -21.78
N GLY A 93 -6.07 -14.05 -21.05
CA GLY A 93 -5.14 -13.40 -20.15
C GLY A 93 -5.77 -13.05 -18.79
N GLY A 94 -5.38 -11.91 -18.21
CA GLY A 94 -5.84 -11.48 -16.90
C GLY A 94 -7.06 -10.57 -16.98
N VAL A 95 -8.16 -10.97 -16.32
CA VAL A 95 -9.41 -10.19 -16.23
C VAL A 95 -9.77 -9.99 -14.76
N THR A 96 -10.26 -8.81 -14.41
CA THR A 96 -10.73 -8.52 -13.04
C THR A 96 -12.20 -8.88 -12.91
N VAL A 97 -12.50 -9.90 -12.11
CA VAL A 97 -13.84 -10.48 -11.99
C VAL A 97 -14.28 -10.64 -10.54
N ARG A 98 -15.60 -10.83 -10.36
CA ARG A 98 -16.19 -11.27 -9.08
C ARG A 98 -16.73 -12.68 -9.23
N CYS A 99 -16.42 -13.53 -8.26
CA CYS A 99 -16.97 -14.89 -8.23
C CYS A 99 -18.47 -14.82 -7.87
N LYS A 100 -19.32 -15.29 -8.79
CA LYS A 100 -20.77 -15.40 -8.60
C LYS A 100 -21.14 -16.75 -7.99
N SER A 101 -20.53 -17.83 -8.49
CA SER A 101 -20.82 -19.20 -8.07
C SER A 101 -19.57 -20.07 -8.13
N CYS A 102 -19.39 -20.92 -7.13
CA CYS A 102 -18.35 -21.95 -7.10
C CYS A 102 -19.00 -23.25 -6.64
N LYS A 103 -19.27 -24.15 -7.60
CA LYS A 103 -19.84 -25.47 -7.34
C LYS A 103 -18.73 -26.49 -7.45
N ARG A 104 -18.61 -27.34 -6.45
CA ARG A 104 -17.65 -28.44 -6.42
C ARG A 104 -18.35 -29.76 -6.63
N SER A 105 -17.78 -30.64 -7.46
CA SER A 105 -18.14 -32.03 -7.62
C SER A 105 -16.92 -32.92 -7.34
N GLN A 106 -17.13 -34.00 -6.62
CA GLN A 106 -16.10 -34.97 -6.31
C GLN A 106 -16.70 -36.37 -6.42
N GLU A 107 -16.09 -37.21 -7.23
CA GLU A 107 -16.49 -38.60 -7.43
C GLU A 107 -15.54 -39.50 -6.64
N LEU A 108 -16.09 -40.54 -6.02
CA LEU A 108 -15.33 -41.49 -5.21
C LEU A 108 -14.37 -42.34 -6.05
N ASP A 109 -14.70 -42.56 -7.33
CA ASP A 109 -13.91 -43.41 -8.25
C ASP A 109 -12.65 -42.73 -8.78
N ARG A 110 -12.52 -41.37 -8.59
CA ARG A 110 -11.39 -40.58 -9.05
C ARG A 110 -10.69 -39.88 -7.87
N GLN A 111 -9.89 -40.66 -7.14
CA GLN A 111 -9.10 -40.12 -6.05
C GLN A 111 -8.05 -39.11 -6.57
N GLY A 112 -7.93 -37.97 -5.89
CA GLY A 112 -7.01 -36.90 -6.30
C GLY A 112 -7.50 -36.00 -7.43
N TYR A 113 -8.75 -36.17 -7.91
CA TYR A 113 -9.42 -35.32 -8.90
C TYR A 113 -10.66 -34.65 -8.30
N ILE A 114 -10.74 -33.33 -8.41
CA ILE A 114 -11.86 -32.54 -7.90
C ILE A 114 -12.29 -31.56 -8.97
N ALA A 115 -13.53 -31.73 -9.45
CA ALA A 115 -14.12 -30.85 -10.46
C ALA A 115 -14.82 -29.64 -9.82
N PHE A 116 -14.76 -28.53 -10.53
CA PHE A 116 -15.43 -27.29 -10.16
C PHE A 116 -16.22 -26.75 -11.35
N LYS A 117 -17.40 -26.22 -11.07
CA LYS A 117 -18.08 -25.31 -11.98
C LYS A 117 -17.99 -23.91 -11.36
N LEU A 118 -17.28 -23.02 -12.05
CA LEU A 118 -17.03 -21.65 -11.61
C LEU A 118 -17.76 -20.68 -12.51
N GLU A 119 -18.45 -19.72 -11.90
CA GLU A 119 -19.13 -18.65 -12.63
C GLU A 119 -18.61 -17.32 -12.09
N PHE A 120 -18.12 -16.49 -13.00
CA PHE A 120 -17.61 -15.16 -12.71
C PHE A 120 -18.38 -14.11 -13.51
N VAL A 121 -18.42 -12.91 -12.99
CA VAL A 121 -18.95 -11.72 -13.67
C VAL A 121 -17.83 -10.71 -13.74
N ASP A 122 -17.67 -10.08 -14.89
CA ASP A 122 -16.75 -8.96 -15.02
C ASP A 122 -17.07 -7.92 -13.96
N ASN A 123 -16.05 -7.40 -13.31
CA ASN A 123 -16.23 -6.38 -12.27
C ASN A 123 -16.73 -5.05 -12.89
N GLY A 124 -16.65 -4.92 -14.21
CA GLY A 124 -16.94 -3.69 -14.93
C GLY A 124 -15.90 -2.60 -14.60
N ALA A 125 -15.81 -1.60 -15.43
CA ALA A 125 -15.24 -0.33 -15.00
C ALA A 125 -16.21 0.25 -13.98
N SER A 126 -15.87 0.19 -12.69
CA SER A 126 -16.65 0.87 -11.68
C SER A 126 -16.78 2.32 -12.10
N LEU A 127 -18.00 2.85 -12.19
CA LEU A 127 -18.23 4.28 -12.35
C LEU A 127 -17.55 5.10 -11.24
N PHE A 128 -17.05 4.41 -10.22
CA PHE A 128 -16.40 4.92 -9.03
C PHE A 128 -15.03 4.27 -8.73
N ALA A 129 -14.63 3.28 -9.50
CA ALA A 129 -13.26 2.78 -9.49
C ALA A 129 -12.50 3.52 -10.59
N SER A 130 -11.75 4.53 -10.21
CA SER A 130 -10.44 4.66 -10.85
C SER A 130 -9.87 3.26 -10.95
N PRO A 131 -9.27 2.86 -12.08
CA PRO A 131 -8.64 1.55 -12.17
C PRO A 131 -7.69 1.43 -10.99
N ILE A 132 -8.08 0.63 -9.99
CA ILE A 132 -7.38 0.53 -8.70
C ILE A 132 -5.90 0.26 -8.97
N GLY A 133 -5.59 -0.61 -9.91
CA GLY A 133 -4.20 -0.90 -10.27
C GLY A 133 -3.45 0.27 -10.93
N LEU A 134 -4.11 1.12 -11.70
CA LEU A 134 -3.47 2.32 -12.27
C LEU A 134 -3.35 3.42 -11.22
N LEU A 135 -4.34 3.55 -10.35
CA LEU A 135 -4.31 4.49 -9.24
C LEU A 135 -3.27 4.06 -8.19
N GLU A 136 -3.22 2.78 -7.85
CA GLU A 136 -2.19 2.22 -6.98
C GLU A 136 -0.79 2.42 -7.56
N ALA A 137 -0.59 2.19 -8.86
CA ALA A 137 0.70 2.43 -9.51
C ALA A 137 1.05 3.93 -9.56
N LEU A 138 0.08 4.81 -9.85
CA LEU A 138 0.26 6.25 -9.84
C LEU A 138 0.52 6.79 -8.43
N VAL A 139 -0.27 6.35 -7.44
CA VAL A 139 -0.11 6.76 -6.04
C VAL A 139 1.17 6.18 -5.48
N GLY A 140 1.51 4.91 -5.77
CA GLY A 140 2.77 4.29 -5.36
C GLY A 140 3.99 5.00 -5.97
N GLY A 141 3.95 5.36 -7.25
CA GLY A 141 5.00 6.16 -7.89
C GLY A 141 5.11 7.56 -7.31
N ALA A 142 4.00 8.23 -7.06
CA ALA A 142 3.96 9.53 -6.40
C ALA A 142 4.42 9.44 -4.93
N ALA A 143 4.09 8.37 -4.22
CA ALA A 143 4.55 8.13 -2.86
C ALA A 143 6.07 7.97 -2.77
N LEU A 144 6.68 7.21 -3.68
CA LEU A 144 8.14 7.09 -3.75
C LEU A 144 8.82 8.45 -4.00
N ALA A 145 8.26 9.26 -4.92
CA ALA A 145 8.76 10.61 -5.16
C ALA A 145 8.56 11.51 -3.93
N ALA A 146 7.42 11.39 -3.24
CA ALA A 146 7.12 12.13 -2.02
C ALA A 146 8.07 11.76 -0.87
N VAL A 147 8.39 10.46 -0.70
CA VAL A 147 9.41 10.03 0.29
C VAL A 147 10.75 10.68 -0.02
N GLY A 148 11.18 10.71 -1.29
CA GLY A 148 12.41 11.40 -1.69
C GLY A 148 12.39 12.90 -1.35
N TRP A 149 11.26 13.58 -1.56
CA TRP A 149 11.09 14.97 -1.17
C TRP A 149 11.13 15.16 0.36
N VAL A 150 10.47 14.27 1.12
CA VAL A 150 10.48 14.30 2.60
C VAL A 150 11.90 14.14 3.14
N VAL A 151 12.68 13.21 2.58
CA VAL A 151 14.09 12.99 2.92
C VAL A 151 14.92 14.25 2.62
N GLY A 152 14.70 14.86 1.47
CA GLY A 152 15.37 16.11 1.08
C GLY A 152 15.03 17.28 2.01
N ALA A 153 13.76 17.45 2.33
CA ALA A 153 13.31 18.50 3.25
C ALA A 153 13.85 18.32 4.68
N PHE A 154 13.93 17.08 5.16
CA PHE A 154 14.56 16.77 6.43
C PHE A 154 16.06 17.13 6.41
N SER A 155 16.76 16.73 5.36
CA SER A 155 18.20 16.97 5.20
C SER A 155 18.55 18.46 5.09
N ALA A 156 17.63 19.29 4.64
CA ALA A 156 17.83 20.74 4.53
C ALA A 156 17.80 21.45 5.90
N VAL A 157 17.01 20.93 6.85
CA VAL A 157 16.77 21.56 8.16
C VAL A 157 17.61 20.93 9.27
N TYR A 158 17.68 19.59 9.28
CA TYR A 158 18.38 18.86 10.34
C TYR A 158 19.89 19.01 10.24
N SER A 159 20.53 19.54 11.27
CA SER A 159 21.97 19.70 11.33
C SER A 159 22.50 19.44 12.74
N THR A 160 23.49 18.54 12.82
CA THR A 160 24.26 18.25 14.03
C THR A 160 25.76 18.43 13.81
N VAL A 161 26.14 19.04 12.68
CA VAL A 161 27.52 19.31 12.35
C VAL A 161 28.13 20.31 13.34
N ARG A 162 29.12 19.88 14.12
CA ARG A 162 29.73 20.64 15.23
C ARG A 162 28.79 20.92 16.41
N ALA A 163 27.75 20.07 16.56
CA ALA A 163 26.78 20.23 17.64
C ALA A 163 27.40 19.87 19.00
N ASP A 164 27.01 20.60 20.02
CA ASP A 164 27.28 20.26 21.41
C ASP A 164 26.55 18.96 21.81
N ALA A 165 27.09 18.21 22.77
CA ALA A 165 26.53 16.93 23.20
C ALA A 165 25.05 17.01 23.65
N TRP A 166 24.61 18.16 24.18
CA TRP A 166 23.23 18.38 24.60
C TRP A 166 22.25 18.46 23.41
N LEU A 167 22.68 19.03 22.29
CA LEU A 167 21.90 19.18 21.07
C LEU A 167 21.68 17.79 20.41
N ILE A 168 22.72 16.96 20.40
CA ILE A 168 22.60 15.55 19.96
C ILE A 168 21.67 14.77 20.90
N ALA A 169 21.76 15.00 22.21
CA ALA A 169 20.90 14.34 23.19
C ALA A 169 19.44 14.77 23.05
N SER A 170 19.16 16.03 22.73
CA SER A 170 17.81 16.55 22.45
C SER A 170 17.23 15.92 21.18
N ALA A 171 17.98 15.91 20.08
CA ALA A 171 17.59 15.24 18.84
C ALA A 171 17.34 13.75 19.06
N ALA A 172 18.21 13.06 19.80
CA ALA A 172 18.01 11.66 20.19
C ALA A 172 16.74 11.47 21.02
N GLY A 173 16.40 12.43 21.88
CA GLY A 173 15.14 12.46 22.63
C GLY A 173 13.91 12.54 21.71
N ALA A 174 13.95 13.41 20.70
CA ALA A 174 12.88 13.53 19.69
C ALA A 174 12.72 12.23 18.88
N ILE A 175 13.81 11.60 18.48
CA ILE A 175 13.79 10.31 17.75
C ILE A 175 13.20 9.20 18.63
N ARG A 176 13.57 9.12 19.91
CA ARG A 176 12.96 8.15 20.84
C ARG A 176 11.46 8.39 21.02
N GLY A 177 11.04 9.64 21.09
CA GLY A 177 9.61 10.02 21.11
C GLY A 177 8.87 9.55 19.85
N ALA A 178 9.48 9.71 18.69
CA ALA A 178 8.93 9.24 17.41
C ALA A 178 8.80 7.70 17.37
N ILE A 179 9.82 6.98 17.82
CA ILE A 179 9.79 5.51 17.93
C ILE A 179 8.66 5.06 18.85
N ALA A 180 8.50 5.69 20.01
CA ALA A 180 7.44 5.37 20.95
C ALA A 180 6.04 5.64 20.37
N ALA A 181 5.85 6.72 19.62
CA ALA A 181 4.58 7.04 18.96
C ALA A 181 4.23 6.01 17.88
N ILE A 182 5.21 5.53 17.10
CA ILE A 182 5.00 4.48 16.10
C ILE A 182 4.69 3.14 16.78
N ASP A 183 5.34 2.82 17.90
CA ASP A 183 5.04 1.59 18.66
C ASP A 183 3.64 1.62 19.29
N ASP A 184 3.18 2.78 19.75
CA ASP A 184 1.80 2.98 20.22
C ASP A 184 0.80 2.80 19.07
N ALA A 185 1.07 3.42 17.92
CA ALA A 185 0.27 3.23 16.70
C ALA A 185 0.19 1.76 16.28
N ARG A 186 1.32 1.04 16.30
CA ARG A 186 1.39 -0.42 16.08
C ARG A 186 0.51 -1.20 17.06
N SER A 187 0.59 -0.85 18.34
CA SER A 187 -0.16 -1.55 19.40
C SER A 187 -1.67 -1.36 19.29
N SER A 188 -2.12 -0.29 18.62
CA SER A 188 -3.53 0.05 18.44
C SER A 188 -4.23 -0.78 17.36
N VAL A 189 -3.49 -1.53 16.55
CA VAL A 189 -4.03 -2.27 15.40
C VAL A 189 -3.56 -3.72 15.37
N VAL A 190 -4.36 -4.57 14.68
CA VAL A 190 -3.99 -5.96 14.44
C VAL A 190 -3.04 -6.02 13.26
N MET A 191 -1.87 -6.57 13.47
CA MET A 191 -0.87 -6.82 12.43
C MET A 191 -0.84 -8.28 12.00
N THR A 192 -0.33 -8.52 10.80
CA THR A 192 -0.06 -9.88 10.31
C THR A 192 1.05 -10.54 11.15
N VAL A 193 0.98 -11.86 11.29
CA VAL A 193 1.93 -12.63 12.11
C VAL A 193 3.38 -12.48 11.62
N GLU A 194 3.57 -12.25 10.32
CA GLU A 194 4.88 -12.10 9.69
C GLU A 194 5.45 -10.70 9.88
N ALA A 195 4.61 -9.66 9.78
CA ALA A 195 5.06 -8.26 9.82
C ALA A 195 5.30 -7.73 11.25
N ALA A 196 4.53 -8.18 12.22
CA ALA A 196 4.67 -7.72 13.60
C ALA A 196 6.09 -7.90 14.17
N PRO A 197 6.76 -9.06 14.04
CA PRO A 197 8.14 -9.23 14.53
C PRO A 197 9.15 -8.41 13.72
N VAL A 198 8.91 -8.18 12.41
CA VAL A 198 9.80 -7.36 11.56
C VAL A 198 9.79 -5.93 12.04
N LEU A 199 8.59 -5.35 12.24
CA LEU A 199 8.45 -3.97 12.71
C LEU A 199 9.05 -3.79 14.11
N LEU A 200 8.79 -4.71 15.05
CA LEU A 200 9.39 -4.67 16.37
C LEU A 200 10.91 -4.69 16.32
N ARG A 201 11.48 -5.51 15.45
CA ARG A 201 12.93 -5.55 15.24
C ARG A 201 13.46 -4.23 14.72
N GLN A 202 12.84 -3.66 13.68
CA GLN A 202 13.21 -2.37 13.11
C GLN A 202 13.18 -1.26 14.16
N LEU A 203 12.12 -1.19 14.99
CA LEU A 203 11.98 -0.22 16.07
C LEU A 203 13.08 -0.42 17.15
N THR A 204 13.38 -1.67 17.51
CA THR A 204 14.41 -1.99 18.49
C THR A 204 15.81 -1.66 17.97
N ASP A 205 16.10 -1.99 16.72
CA ASP A 205 17.38 -1.71 16.07
C ASP A 205 17.63 -0.20 15.98
N LEU A 206 16.60 0.58 15.59
CA LEU A 206 16.69 2.04 15.56
C LEU A 206 16.84 2.63 16.98
N ALA A 207 16.09 2.13 17.96
CA ALA A 207 16.19 2.59 19.35
C ALA A 207 17.57 2.34 19.96
N TYR A 208 18.21 1.24 19.58
CA TYR A 208 19.58 0.93 20.01
C TYR A 208 20.64 1.85 19.39
N GLN A 209 20.41 2.31 18.17
CA GLN A 209 21.33 3.14 17.40
C GLN A 209 21.00 4.64 17.45
N VAL A 210 20.05 5.04 18.26
CA VAL A 210 19.48 6.39 18.28
C VAL A 210 20.54 7.49 18.45
N ASP A 211 21.52 7.31 19.32
CA ASP A 211 22.54 8.31 19.58
C ASP A 211 23.52 8.44 18.39
N ASP A 212 23.86 7.31 17.77
CA ASP A 212 24.71 7.29 16.55
C ASP A 212 23.98 7.92 15.36
N VAL A 213 22.67 7.62 15.21
CA VAL A 213 21.84 8.17 14.11
C VAL A 213 21.58 9.67 14.31
N ALA A 214 21.35 10.10 15.55
CA ALA A 214 21.19 11.54 15.87
C ALA A 214 22.46 12.34 15.57
N ALA A 215 23.62 11.76 15.86
CA ALA A 215 24.92 12.38 15.58
C ALA A 215 25.31 12.38 14.09
N ALA A 216 24.90 11.34 13.33
CA ALA A 216 25.18 11.20 11.91
C ALA A 216 24.36 12.16 11.04
N GLY A 217 23.17 12.57 11.51
CA GLY A 217 22.27 13.44 10.74
C GLY A 217 21.67 12.76 9.52
N PRO A 218 21.43 13.54 8.44
CA PRO A 218 20.82 13.02 7.21
C PRO A 218 21.80 12.20 6.34
N ASP A 219 23.10 12.32 6.59
CA ASP A 219 24.09 11.63 5.78
C ASP A 219 24.12 10.13 6.10
N VAL A 220 24.21 9.32 5.04
CA VAL A 220 24.56 7.91 5.20
C VAL A 220 25.98 7.90 5.78
N VAL A 221 26.15 7.35 6.97
CA VAL A 221 27.49 7.06 7.46
C VAL A 221 28.07 6.04 6.48
N ALA A 222 28.85 6.55 5.53
CA ALA A 222 29.61 5.70 4.64
C ALA A 222 30.45 4.78 5.55
N ALA A 223 30.25 3.47 5.42
CA ALA A 223 31.07 2.50 6.10
C ALA A 223 32.53 2.88 5.78
N ASP A 224 33.26 3.32 6.80
CA ASP A 224 34.66 3.67 6.66
C ASP A 224 35.39 2.47 6.05
N THR A 225 35.78 2.58 4.80
CA THR A 225 36.61 1.62 4.08
C THR A 225 38.06 1.66 4.55
N GLY A 226 38.26 1.96 5.83
CA GLY A 226 39.52 1.87 6.50
C GLY A 226 39.99 0.42 6.56
N THR A 227 41.15 0.19 5.97
CA THR A 227 41.90 -1.07 5.85
C THR A 227 42.35 -1.68 7.19
N ASP A 228 41.50 -1.79 8.18
CA ASP A 228 41.80 -2.48 9.42
C ASP A 228 40.88 -3.67 9.64
N LEU A 229 41.45 -4.86 9.37
CA LEU A 229 40.81 -6.19 9.40
C LEU A 229 40.47 -6.70 10.81
N SER A 230 40.39 -5.86 11.84
CA SER A 230 40.20 -6.27 13.23
C SER A 230 38.91 -5.77 13.90
N THR A 231 38.04 -5.04 13.20
CA THR A 231 36.76 -4.61 13.73
C THR A 231 35.62 -5.36 13.04
N THR A 232 34.84 -6.09 13.83
CA THR A 232 33.57 -6.72 13.50
C THR A 232 32.79 -5.82 12.56
N SER A 233 32.41 -6.34 11.40
CA SER A 233 31.58 -5.65 10.37
C SER A 233 30.37 -5.00 11.04
N ARG A 234 30.47 -3.73 11.37
CA ARG A 234 29.31 -2.94 11.81
C ARG A 234 28.50 -2.69 10.55
N ALA A 235 27.31 -3.25 10.48
CA ALA A 235 26.39 -2.99 9.38
C ALA A 235 26.22 -1.46 9.23
N ALA A 236 26.28 -0.96 8.01
CA ALA A 236 26.07 0.46 7.75
C ALA A 236 24.76 0.91 8.40
N VAL A 237 24.82 1.92 9.26
CA VAL A 237 23.63 2.49 9.90
C VAL A 237 22.84 3.22 8.82
N PRO A 238 21.58 2.83 8.53
CA PRO A 238 20.78 3.57 7.56
C PRO A 238 20.58 5.01 8.05
N SER A 239 20.51 5.97 7.14
CA SER A 239 20.17 7.33 7.52
C SER A 239 18.81 7.38 8.20
N LEU A 240 18.63 8.25 9.20
CA LEU A 240 17.39 8.38 9.95
C LEU A 240 16.12 8.44 9.08
N PRO A 241 16.06 9.28 8.02
CA PRO A 241 14.85 9.38 7.21
C PRO A 241 14.55 8.10 6.44
N VAL A 242 15.56 7.35 6.01
CA VAL A 242 15.37 6.06 5.32
C VAL A 242 14.87 5.01 6.31
N ALA A 243 15.47 4.90 7.48
CA ALA A 243 15.03 3.97 8.52
C ALA A 243 13.58 4.24 8.96
N MET A 244 13.22 5.51 9.14
CA MET A 244 11.85 5.92 9.49
C MET A 244 10.86 5.63 8.36
N ALA A 245 11.23 5.86 7.11
CA ALA A 245 10.39 5.53 5.96
C ALA A 245 10.11 4.03 5.88
N ASP A 246 11.12 3.19 6.07
CA ASP A 246 10.96 1.73 6.09
C ASP A 246 10.06 1.26 7.24
N ILE A 247 10.19 1.86 8.43
CA ILE A 247 9.36 1.56 9.59
C ILE A 247 7.90 1.92 9.33
N VAL A 248 7.61 3.12 8.85
CA VAL A 248 6.23 3.59 8.59
C VAL A 248 5.59 2.80 7.45
N ASN A 249 6.36 2.47 6.40
CA ASN A 249 5.90 1.57 5.33
C ASN A 249 5.60 0.16 5.87
N THR A 250 6.47 -0.40 6.74
CA THR A 250 6.23 -1.71 7.35
C THR A 250 4.99 -1.69 8.23
N LEU A 251 4.70 -0.61 8.93
CA LEU A 251 3.47 -0.43 9.72
C LEU A 251 2.23 -0.50 8.82
N ARG A 252 2.24 0.18 7.65
CA ARG A 252 1.14 0.12 6.68
C ARG A 252 0.96 -1.27 6.09
N VAL A 253 2.02 -1.83 5.50
CA VAL A 253 1.97 -3.12 4.80
C VAL A 253 1.67 -4.27 5.75
N GLY A 254 2.13 -4.15 7.00
CA GLY A 254 1.95 -5.15 8.03
C GLY A 254 0.57 -5.17 8.69
N ALA A 255 -0.25 -4.16 8.48
CA ALA A 255 -1.63 -4.14 8.97
C ALA A 255 -2.47 -5.24 8.29
N VAL A 256 -3.45 -5.77 9.01
CA VAL A 256 -4.28 -6.89 8.52
C VAL A 256 -5.15 -6.50 7.33
N ASP A 257 -5.53 -5.23 7.26
CA ASP A 257 -6.27 -4.60 6.16
C ASP A 257 -5.93 -3.11 6.07
N GLU A 258 -6.31 -2.46 4.95
CA GLU A 258 -6.02 -1.04 4.71
C GLU A 258 -6.74 -0.10 5.71
N LEU A 259 -7.90 -0.51 6.23
CA LEU A 259 -8.61 0.26 7.25
C LEU A 259 -7.89 0.23 8.60
N ALA A 260 -7.22 -0.89 8.93
CA ALA A 260 -6.34 -0.97 10.09
C ALA A 260 -5.09 -0.09 9.88
N ALA A 261 -4.50 -0.11 8.69
CA ALA A 261 -3.39 0.78 8.34
C ALA A 261 -3.77 2.27 8.50
N ILE A 262 -4.94 2.67 8.00
CA ILE A 262 -5.46 4.03 8.16
C ILE A 262 -5.59 4.41 9.64
N ARG A 263 -6.10 3.51 10.49
CA ARG A 263 -6.24 3.76 11.94
C ARG A 263 -4.90 3.90 12.63
N ALA A 264 -3.88 3.13 12.22
CA ALA A 264 -2.54 3.22 12.77
C ALA A 264 -1.83 4.52 12.36
N LEU A 265 -1.95 4.91 11.10
CA LEU A 265 -1.21 6.04 10.53
C LEU A 265 -1.83 7.40 10.88
N TRP A 266 -3.15 7.49 11.01
CA TRP A 266 -3.85 8.74 11.25
C TRP A 266 -3.35 9.53 12.47
N PRO A 267 -3.13 8.94 13.66
CA PRO A 267 -2.61 9.67 14.81
C PRO A 267 -1.21 10.26 14.56
N LEU A 268 -0.40 9.61 13.73
CA LEU A 268 0.95 10.07 13.42
C LEU A 268 0.98 11.33 12.55
N THR A 269 -0.09 11.64 11.83
CA THR A 269 -0.19 12.84 10.98
C THR A 269 -0.21 14.15 11.78
N SER A 270 -0.49 14.10 13.07
CA SER A 270 -0.45 15.25 13.98
C SER A 270 0.65 15.15 15.04
N TYR A 271 1.58 14.19 14.87
CA TYR A 271 2.65 13.96 15.84
C TYR A 271 3.50 15.22 16.08
N GLY A 272 3.73 15.54 17.35
CA GLY A 272 4.60 16.64 17.76
C GLY A 272 4.01 18.03 17.56
N ARG A 273 2.74 18.20 17.17
CA ARG A 273 2.10 19.52 17.07
C ARG A 273 1.58 20.02 18.44
N PRO A 274 1.66 21.34 18.71
CA PRO A 274 2.30 22.38 17.90
C PRO A 274 3.82 22.22 17.85
N ASP A 275 4.43 22.58 16.71
CA ASP A 275 5.88 22.56 16.59
C ASP A 275 6.52 23.56 17.58
N PRO A 276 7.69 23.27 18.16
CA PRO A 276 8.37 24.18 19.04
C PRO A 276 8.70 25.49 18.30
N LEU A 277 8.38 26.61 18.90
CA LEU A 277 8.74 27.92 18.35
C LEU A 277 10.25 28.07 18.35
N PRO A 278 10.84 28.65 17.29
CA PRO A 278 12.25 28.95 17.29
C PRO A 278 12.58 29.88 18.47
N ALA A 279 13.61 29.52 19.24
CA ALA A 279 14.04 30.33 20.36
C ALA A 279 14.68 31.62 19.85
N SER A 280 14.30 32.76 20.39
CA SER A 280 14.83 34.06 19.99
C SER A 280 16.21 34.41 20.58
N ASP A 281 16.71 33.58 21.49
CA ASP A 281 17.81 33.98 22.39
C ASP A 281 19.18 33.33 22.07
N GLY A 282 19.27 32.41 21.09
CA GLY A 282 20.56 31.77 20.72
C GLY A 282 20.49 30.90 19.49
N ILE A 283 21.59 30.89 18.71
CA ILE A 283 21.71 30.07 17.49
C ILE A 283 21.58 28.57 17.81
N ALA A 284 22.11 28.14 18.96
CA ALA A 284 22.08 26.73 19.35
C ALA A 284 20.69 26.27 19.78
N GLU A 285 19.94 27.10 20.48
CA GLU A 285 18.53 26.84 20.87
C GLU A 285 17.61 26.87 19.66
N ALA A 286 17.84 27.78 18.70
CA ALA A 286 17.13 27.81 17.44
C ALA A 286 17.38 26.54 16.61
N GLN A 287 18.63 26.07 16.56
CA GLN A 287 18.99 24.81 15.87
C GLN A 287 18.37 23.59 16.56
N ASP A 288 18.28 23.58 17.90
CA ASP A 288 17.61 22.52 18.64
C ASP A 288 16.13 22.43 18.28
N ALA A 289 15.43 23.56 18.35
CA ALA A 289 14.03 23.64 17.94
C ALA A 289 13.82 23.20 16.49
N ALA A 290 14.73 23.59 15.58
CA ALA A 290 14.72 23.17 14.18
C ALA A 290 14.91 21.65 14.02
N ASN A 291 15.85 21.07 14.75
CA ASN A 291 16.10 19.62 14.70
C ASN A 291 14.89 18.80 15.24
N VAL A 292 14.31 19.24 16.36
CA VAL A 292 13.10 18.60 16.92
C VAL A 292 11.94 18.72 15.95
N THR A 293 11.72 19.91 15.37
CA THR A 293 10.68 20.15 14.36
C THR A 293 10.90 19.29 13.13
N ALA A 294 12.15 19.16 12.65
CA ALA A 294 12.48 18.32 11.51
C ALA A 294 12.16 16.83 11.75
N VAL A 295 12.47 16.29 12.94
CA VAL A 295 12.12 14.91 13.31
C VAL A 295 10.60 14.72 13.39
N ASN A 296 9.88 15.64 14.00
CA ASN A 296 8.42 15.60 14.09
C ASN A 296 7.77 15.67 12.70
N ALA A 297 8.22 16.60 11.85
CA ALA A 297 7.76 16.75 10.48
C ALA A 297 8.07 15.51 9.60
N LEU A 298 9.23 14.88 9.82
CA LEU A 298 9.59 13.64 9.14
C LEU A 298 8.54 12.56 9.39
N VAL A 299 8.16 12.31 10.65
CA VAL A 299 7.14 11.32 11.01
C VAL A 299 5.78 11.67 10.41
N ARG A 300 5.33 12.92 10.55
CA ARG A 300 4.03 13.37 10.00
C ARG A 300 3.95 13.19 8.50
N ARG A 301 4.97 13.65 7.77
CA ARG A 301 5.01 13.59 6.30
C ARG A 301 5.09 12.17 5.78
N LEU A 302 5.89 11.31 6.40
CA LEU A 302 5.93 9.88 6.06
C LEU A 302 4.59 9.21 6.35
N ALA A 303 3.96 9.50 7.49
CA ALA A 303 2.65 8.97 7.82
C ALA A 303 1.57 9.44 6.82
N LEU A 304 1.61 10.71 6.37
CA LEU A 304 0.69 11.23 5.35
C LEU A 304 0.87 10.54 4.00
N VAL A 305 2.12 10.30 3.58
CA VAL A 305 2.41 9.59 2.32
C VAL A 305 1.85 8.17 2.36
N GLU A 306 2.15 7.41 3.41
CA GLU A 306 1.68 6.04 3.55
C GLU A 306 0.16 5.97 3.79
N LEU A 307 -0.42 6.95 4.48
CA LEU A 307 -1.86 7.09 4.65
C LEU A 307 -2.57 7.34 3.32
N ALA A 308 -2.00 8.17 2.44
CA ALA A 308 -2.56 8.40 1.10
C ALA A 308 -2.59 7.11 0.27
N VAL A 309 -1.54 6.29 0.36
CA VAL A 309 -1.49 4.97 -0.28
C VAL A 309 -2.55 4.04 0.31
N ALA A 310 -2.66 3.96 1.65
CA ALA A 310 -3.65 3.13 2.31
C ALA A 310 -5.09 3.52 1.95
N VAL A 311 -5.41 4.82 1.92
CA VAL A 311 -6.74 5.32 1.53
C VAL A 311 -7.04 5.08 0.04
N ALA A 312 -6.01 5.13 -0.82
CA ALA A 312 -6.19 4.81 -2.24
C ALA A 312 -6.49 3.32 -2.47
N ALA A 313 -5.91 2.43 -1.66
CA ALA A 313 -6.09 0.98 -1.75
C ALA A 313 -7.30 0.46 -0.95
N ALA A 314 -7.81 1.25 0.02
CA ALA A 314 -8.88 0.82 0.92
C ALA A 314 -10.23 0.59 0.23
N ASP A 315 -10.89 -0.53 0.56
CA ASP A 315 -12.27 -0.80 0.17
C ASP A 315 -13.23 -0.24 1.23
N PHE A 316 -13.69 0.99 1.02
CA PHE A 316 -14.60 1.67 1.94
C PHE A 316 -16.04 1.13 1.80
N PRO A 317 -16.80 1.07 2.92
CA PRO A 317 -18.17 0.57 2.91
C PRO A 317 -19.10 1.43 2.06
N ASP A 318 -18.82 2.71 1.94
CA ASP A 318 -19.62 3.68 1.19
C ASP A 318 -18.75 4.79 0.58
N ARG A 319 -19.31 5.48 -0.44
CA ARG A 319 -18.64 6.57 -1.15
C ARG A 319 -18.39 7.77 -0.26
N GLU A 320 -19.30 8.06 0.66
CA GLU A 320 -19.22 9.26 1.50
C GLU A 320 -18.00 9.17 2.43
N THR A 321 -17.79 8.01 3.05
CA THR A 321 -16.60 7.73 3.87
C THR A 321 -15.30 7.84 3.05
N ALA A 322 -15.27 7.35 1.81
CA ALA A 322 -14.12 7.47 0.95
C ALA A 322 -13.78 8.93 0.60
N VAL A 323 -14.81 9.75 0.30
CA VAL A 323 -14.65 11.19 0.02
C VAL A 323 -14.17 11.93 1.26
N LEU A 324 -14.73 11.63 2.44
CA LEU A 324 -14.30 12.23 3.71
C LEU A 324 -12.81 11.96 4.01
N TRP A 325 -12.34 10.74 3.82
CA TRP A 325 -10.93 10.42 4.05
C TRP A 325 -10.00 11.15 3.08
N ARG A 326 -10.39 11.25 1.81
CA ARG A 326 -9.63 12.01 0.81
C ARG A 326 -9.56 13.50 1.15
N ALA A 327 -10.67 14.08 1.59
CA ALA A 327 -10.72 15.48 2.03
C ALA A 327 -9.83 15.73 3.25
N ARG A 328 -9.86 14.84 4.25
CA ARG A 328 -9.00 14.93 5.43
C ARG A 328 -7.51 14.86 5.11
N ILE A 329 -7.13 13.98 4.18
CA ILE A 329 -5.73 13.89 3.74
C ILE A 329 -5.31 15.17 3.02
N ALA A 330 -6.16 15.72 2.13
CA ALA A 330 -5.88 16.95 1.42
C ALA A 330 -5.71 18.12 2.41
N GLU A 331 -6.60 18.26 3.39
CA GLU A 331 -6.50 19.26 4.45
C GLU A 331 -5.20 19.11 5.26
N ALA A 332 -4.86 17.89 5.67
CA ALA A 332 -3.63 17.63 6.42
C ALA A 332 -2.35 17.89 5.62
N LEU A 333 -2.38 17.66 4.30
CA LEU A 333 -1.28 18.02 3.41
C LEU A 333 -1.15 19.53 3.23
N ASP A 334 -2.27 20.24 3.05
CA ASP A 334 -2.29 21.70 2.95
C ASP A 334 -1.76 22.35 4.22
N ASP A 335 -2.16 21.84 5.39
CA ASP A 335 -1.65 22.28 6.70
C ASP A 335 -0.15 22.06 6.87
N GLU A 336 0.36 20.92 6.39
CA GLU A 336 1.80 20.61 6.50
C GLU A 336 2.64 21.47 5.55
N ILE A 337 2.10 21.81 4.36
CA ILE A 337 2.73 22.71 3.39
C ILE A 337 2.73 24.15 3.94
N ALA A 338 1.62 24.61 4.50
CA ALA A 338 1.52 25.94 5.09
C ALA A 338 2.51 26.15 6.26
N THR A 339 2.62 25.16 7.15
CA THR A 339 3.57 25.18 8.28
C THR A 339 5.03 25.20 7.78
N GLY A 340 5.35 24.47 6.72
CA GLY A 340 6.69 24.49 6.10
C GLY A 340 7.04 25.86 5.52
N ALA A 341 6.09 26.50 4.85
CA ALA A 341 6.30 27.83 4.24
C ALA A 341 6.47 28.95 5.29
N GLU A 342 5.77 28.87 6.43
CA GLU A 342 5.98 29.80 7.54
C GLU A 342 7.38 29.68 8.16
N TYR A 343 7.88 28.46 8.27
CA TYR A 343 9.21 28.19 8.81
C TYR A 343 10.34 28.76 7.91
N ASP A 344 10.20 28.61 6.59
CA ASP A 344 11.16 29.13 5.60
C ASP A 344 11.23 30.67 5.62
N GLN A 345 10.07 31.35 5.80
CA GLN A 345 9.99 32.82 5.88
C GLN A 345 10.68 33.39 7.13
N HIS A 346 10.68 32.66 8.25
CA HIS A 346 11.37 33.09 9.47
C HIS A 346 12.90 32.95 9.36
N GLN A 347 13.40 31.98 8.57
CA GLN A 347 14.84 31.82 8.35
C GLN A 347 15.45 32.83 7.36
N GLU A 348 14.64 33.43 6.48
CA GLU A 348 15.14 34.45 5.53
C GLU A 348 15.25 35.87 6.16
N HIS A 349 14.74 36.07 7.37
CA HIS A 349 14.71 37.39 8.03
C HIS A 349 15.68 37.52 9.20
N ASP A 350 16.44 36.51 9.59
CA ASP A 350 17.52 36.52 10.55
C ASP A 350 18.87 36.41 9.82
#